data_e5503665f2778516105aa3f05b1e279c
#
_entry.id   e5503665f2778516105aa3f05b1e279c
#
_cell.length_a   1.000
_cell.length_b   1.000
_cell.length_c   1.000
_cell.angle_alpha   90.00
_cell.angle_beta   90.00
_cell.angle_gamma   90.00
#
_symmetry.space_group_name_H-M   'P 1'
#
loop_
_entity.id
_entity.type
_entity.pdbx_description
1 polymer ?
#
loop_
_entity_poly.entity_id
_entity_poly.type
_entity_poly.pdbx_seq_one_letter_code
_entity_poly.pdbx_strand_id
1 'polypeptide(L)'
;MKKLRFKLLLQHFRSESLSLRKRFLLYIVSAVATFLALAMVLLNLFGFINSANVQIMRDLDAWLANSADSIEQDCDELAACAISFSHQLESLIQDFLIEQQLQFNDLRDNTQALTDLQQELYDTVYLNMQVAPASGTFYILNTTVNSTSETPLFNGIYLKYVNLSSENTVNNSFALYRGSYSTGKNNNLTFHSGWNNENHTDFFDDCESVFSEGVHYALSTVSEIPDTWENARYIY
;
A
#
# COMPACT_ATOMS: atom_id res chain seq x y z
N MET A 1 -56.45 6.45 19.76
CA MET A 1 -56.32 7.85 19.28
C MET A 1 -56.11 8.01 17.76
N LYS A 2 -55.44 7.15 17.03
CA LYS A 2 -55.25 7.27 15.55
C LYS A 2 -56.52 7.13 14.72
N LYS A 3 -57.44 6.25 15.12
CA LYS A 3 -58.75 6.06 14.39
C LYS A 3 -59.65 7.28 14.44
N LEU A 4 -59.62 8.09 15.50
CA LEU A 4 -60.45 9.26 15.67
C LEU A 4 -59.98 10.42 14.73
N ARG A 5 -58.66 10.57 14.56
CA ARG A 5 -58.12 11.60 13.66
C ARG A 5 -58.42 11.32 12.19
N PHE A 6 -58.41 10.05 11.79
CA PHE A 6 -58.74 9.66 10.43
C PHE A 6 -60.24 9.89 10.11
N LYS A 7 -61.14 9.67 11.06
CA LYS A 7 -62.55 9.91 10.92
C LYS A 7 -62.88 11.43 10.85
N LEU A 8 -62.16 12.25 11.60
CA LEU A 8 -62.27 13.71 11.56
C LEU A 8 -61.72 14.26 10.23
N LEU A 9 -60.65 13.76 9.69
CA LEU A 9 -60.12 14.10 8.38
C LEU A 9 -61.13 13.75 7.27
N LEU A 10 -61.73 12.56 7.29
CA LEU A 10 -62.76 12.16 6.34
C LEU A 10 -64.05 13.04 6.43
N GLN A 11 -64.47 13.47 7.63
CA GLN A 11 -65.57 14.37 7.82
C GLN A 11 -65.28 15.79 7.30
N HIS A 12 -64.04 16.28 7.49
CA HIS A 12 -63.61 17.60 6.98
C HIS A 12 -63.59 17.62 5.45
N PHE A 13 -63.18 16.54 4.80
CA PHE A 13 -63.24 16.38 3.34
C PHE A 13 -64.66 16.29 2.79
N ARG A 14 -65.63 15.96 3.62
CA ARG A 14 -67.05 15.79 3.21
C ARG A 14 -67.83 17.07 3.36
N SER A 15 -67.40 18.03 4.18
CA SER A 15 -68.15 19.24 4.54
C SER A 15 -67.81 20.49 3.69
N GLU A 16 -66.63 20.51 3.06
CA GLU A 16 -66.27 21.61 2.18
C GLU A 16 -66.72 21.36 0.74
N SER A 17 -67.33 22.37 0.11
CA SER A 17 -67.65 22.38 -1.32
C SER A 17 -66.38 22.45 -2.16
N LEU A 18 -65.60 21.40 -2.15
CA LEU A 18 -64.41 21.29 -3.01
C LEU A 18 -64.84 21.35 -4.46
N SER A 19 -64.22 22.30 -5.23
CA SER A 19 -64.46 22.37 -6.67
C SER A 19 -64.23 21.03 -7.33
N LEU A 20 -64.99 20.71 -8.37
CA LEU A 20 -64.95 19.42 -9.09
C LEU A 20 -63.51 19.08 -9.49
N ARG A 21 -62.68 20.07 -9.85
CA ARG A 21 -61.25 19.92 -10.14
C ARG A 21 -60.42 19.37 -8.99
N LYS A 22 -60.65 19.89 -7.78
CA LYS A 22 -59.92 19.44 -6.58
C LYS A 22 -60.30 18.02 -6.18
N ARG A 23 -61.55 17.64 -6.32
CA ARG A 23 -62.06 16.26 -6.08
C ARG A 23 -61.42 15.29 -7.06
N PHE A 24 -61.40 15.62 -8.35
CA PHE A 24 -60.80 14.80 -9.40
C PHE A 24 -59.29 14.60 -9.17
N LEU A 25 -58.59 15.65 -8.83
CA LEU A 25 -57.15 15.58 -8.52
C LEU A 25 -56.85 14.70 -7.31
N LEU A 26 -57.71 14.76 -6.27
CA LEU A 26 -57.61 13.95 -5.06
C LEU A 26 -57.82 12.47 -5.35
N TYR A 27 -58.77 12.14 -6.22
CA TYR A 27 -59.00 10.75 -6.67
C TYR A 27 -57.80 10.22 -7.47
N ILE A 28 -57.23 11.01 -8.37
CA ILE A 28 -56.02 10.60 -9.13
C ILE A 28 -54.86 10.35 -8.20
N VAL A 29 -54.57 11.29 -7.28
CA VAL A 29 -53.46 11.13 -6.31
C VAL A 29 -53.66 9.90 -5.43
N SER A 30 -54.90 9.69 -4.96
CA SER A 30 -55.25 8.49 -4.16
C SER A 30 -55.07 7.20 -4.97
N ALA A 31 -55.52 7.18 -6.22
CA ALA A 31 -55.37 6.00 -7.09
C ALA A 31 -53.91 5.67 -7.40
N VAL A 32 -53.09 6.69 -7.69
CA VAL A 32 -51.65 6.56 -7.91
C VAL A 32 -50.95 6.07 -6.64
N ALA A 33 -51.29 6.64 -5.46
CA ALA A 33 -50.71 6.22 -4.19
C ALA A 33 -51.06 4.74 -3.83
N THR A 34 -52.32 4.32 -4.08
CA THR A 34 -52.70 2.93 -3.88
C THR A 34 -52.05 1.98 -4.87
N PHE A 35 -51.87 2.37 -6.12
CA PHE A 35 -51.17 1.59 -7.12
C PHE A 35 -49.66 1.42 -6.75
N LEU A 36 -49.00 2.48 -6.33
CA LEU A 36 -47.62 2.42 -5.87
C LEU A 36 -47.46 1.54 -4.64
N ALA A 37 -48.38 1.64 -3.67
CA ALA A 37 -48.38 0.80 -2.49
C ALA A 37 -48.57 -0.69 -2.84
N LEU A 38 -49.47 -0.98 -3.76
CA LEU A 38 -49.71 -2.35 -4.25
C LEU A 38 -48.50 -2.89 -5.01
N ALA A 39 -47.86 -2.08 -5.86
CA ALA A 39 -46.68 -2.45 -6.57
C ALA A 39 -45.51 -2.76 -5.61
N MET A 40 -45.31 -1.94 -4.57
CA MET A 40 -44.29 -2.19 -3.53
C MET A 40 -44.57 -3.51 -2.78
N VAL A 41 -45.82 -3.79 -2.44
CA VAL A 41 -46.18 -5.07 -1.79
C VAL A 41 -45.92 -6.26 -2.71
N LEU A 42 -46.26 -6.15 -3.98
CA LEU A 42 -46.00 -7.20 -4.96
C LEU A 42 -44.49 -7.44 -5.17
N LEU A 43 -43.68 -6.37 -5.31
CA LEU A 43 -42.25 -6.49 -5.43
C LEU A 43 -41.61 -7.13 -4.20
N ASN A 44 -42.15 -6.87 -3.02
CA ASN A 44 -41.68 -7.50 -1.79
C ASN A 44 -42.10 -8.99 -1.70
N LEU A 45 -43.39 -9.32 -2.06
CA LEU A 45 -43.89 -10.68 -2.10
C LEU A 45 -43.17 -11.58 -3.11
N PHE A 46 -42.80 -11.04 -4.27
CA PHE A 46 -42.03 -11.78 -5.26
C PHE A 46 -40.54 -11.86 -4.92
N GLY A 47 -40.11 -11.34 -3.78
CA GLY A 47 -38.74 -11.45 -3.31
C GLY A 47 -37.71 -10.65 -4.13
N PHE A 48 -38.15 -9.77 -5.06
CA PHE A 48 -37.24 -9.00 -5.91
C PHE A 48 -36.25 -8.15 -5.09
N ILE A 49 -36.71 -7.56 -3.99
CA ILE A 49 -35.84 -6.72 -3.13
C ILE A 49 -34.85 -7.60 -2.38
N ASN A 50 -35.26 -8.77 -1.90
CA ASN A 50 -34.39 -9.69 -1.19
C ASN A 50 -33.36 -10.35 -2.14
N SER A 51 -33.79 -10.77 -3.34
CA SER A 51 -32.86 -11.38 -4.30
C SER A 51 -31.80 -10.38 -4.79
N ALA A 52 -32.16 -9.12 -5.02
CA ALA A 52 -31.21 -8.07 -5.39
C ALA A 52 -30.19 -7.81 -4.28
N ASN A 53 -30.62 -7.75 -3.01
CA ASN A 53 -29.71 -7.57 -1.88
C ASN A 53 -28.76 -8.76 -1.72
N VAL A 54 -29.25 -9.99 -1.85
CA VAL A 54 -28.42 -11.20 -1.78
C VAL A 54 -27.41 -11.24 -2.93
N GLN A 55 -27.81 -10.81 -4.13
CA GLN A 55 -26.91 -10.76 -5.27
C GLN A 55 -25.83 -9.69 -5.09
N ILE A 56 -26.19 -8.49 -4.64
CA ILE A 56 -25.21 -7.41 -4.34
C ILE A 56 -24.22 -7.88 -3.27
N MET A 57 -24.67 -8.54 -2.21
CA MET A 57 -23.77 -9.07 -1.18
C MET A 57 -22.83 -10.13 -1.72
N ARG A 58 -23.30 -11.06 -2.55
CA ARG A 58 -22.45 -12.07 -3.21
C ARG A 58 -21.41 -11.43 -4.14
N ASP A 59 -21.82 -10.44 -4.93
CA ASP A 59 -20.93 -9.75 -5.85
C ASP A 59 -19.87 -8.95 -5.07
N LEU A 60 -20.25 -8.36 -3.93
CA LEU A 60 -19.31 -7.66 -3.04
C LEU A 60 -18.34 -8.63 -2.38
N ASP A 61 -18.83 -9.76 -1.86
CA ASP A 61 -17.99 -10.80 -1.26
C ASP A 61 -16.99 -11.37 -2.28
N ALA A 62 -17.45 -11.63 -3.50
CA ALA A 62 -16.59 -12.09 -4.59
C ALA A 62 -15.55 -11.05 -4.98
N TRP A 63 -15.94 -9.76 -5.03
CA TRP A 63 -15.00 -8.67 -5.32
C TRP A 63 -13.94 -8.52 -4.21
N LEU A 64 -14.35 -8.61 -2.95
CA LEU A 64 -13.44 -8.57 -1.80
C LEU A 64 -12.46 -9.74 -1.82
N ALA A 65 -12.96 -10.97 -2.07
CA ALA A 65 -12.10 -12.15 -2.18
C ALA A 65 -11.08 -12.00 -3.32
N ASN A 66 -11.52 -11.62 -4.51
CA ASN A 66 -10.61 -11.41 -5.65
C ASN A 66 -9.59 -10.29 -5.38
N SER A 67 -9.99 -9.23 -4.65
CA SER A 67 -9.05 -8.16 -4.28
C SER A 67 -8.03 -8.64 -3.26
N ALA A 68 -8.43 -9.45 -2.29
CA ALA A 68 -7.52 -10.06 -1.32
C ALA A 68 -6.52 -10.99 -2.00
N ASP A 69 -6.99 -11.88 -2.87
CA ASP A 69 -6.14 -12.79 -3.64
C ASP A 69 -5.13 -12.02 -4.52
N SER A 70 -5.57 -10.90 -5.13
CA SER A 70 -4.66 -10.05 -5.92
C SER A 70 -3.58 -9.40 -5.07
N ILE A 71 -3.93 -8.90 -3.88
CA ILE A 71 -2.96 -8.30 -2.95
C ILE A 71 -1.98 -9.37 -2.45
N GLU A 72 -2.46 -10.57 -2.11
CA GLU A 72 -1.62 -11.69 -1.70
C GLU A 72 -0.63 -12.06 -2.81
N GLN A 73 -1.09 -12.16 -4.06
CA GLN A 73 -0.23 -12.42 -5.20
C GLN A 73 0.84 -11.33 -5.40
N ASP A 74 0.47 -10.04 -5.29
CA ASP A 74 1.41 -8.94 -5.40
C ASP A 74 2.47 -8.97 -4.28
N CYS A 75 2.06 -9.33 -3.05
CA CYS A 75 2.98 -9.50 -1.94
C CYS A 75 3.94 -10.68 -2.14
N ASP A 76 3.45 -11.80 -2.65
CA ASP A 76 4.27 -12.99 -2.95
C ASP A 76 5.31 -12.68 -4.05
N GLU A 77 4.90 -11.92 -5.08
CA GLU A 77 5.80 -11.48 -6.15
C GLU A 77 6.89 -10.54 -5.62
N LEU A 78 6.52 -9.59 -4.76
CA LEU A 78 7.47 -8.71 -4.08
C LEU A 78 8.45 -9.50 -3.19
N ALA A 79 7.96 -10.47 -2.43
CA ALA A 79 8.80 -11.33 -1.60
C ALA A 79 9.80 -12.13 -2.44
N ALA A 80 9.34 -12.72 -3.53
CA ALA A 80 10.21 -13.45 -4.45
C ALA A 80 11.29 -12.55 -5.09
N CYS A 81 10.91 -11.34 -5.49
CA CYS A 81 11.85 -10.32 -5.99
C CYS A 81 12.89 -9.95 -4.92
N ALA A 82 12.46 -9.71 -3.69
CA ALA A 82 13.35 -9.34 -2.59
C ALA A 82 14.35 -10.46 -2.25
N ILE A 83 13.91 -11.72 -2.22
CA ILE A 83 14.78 -12.87 -2.00
C ILE A 83 15.81 -13.01 -3.13
N SER A 84 15.36 -12.92 -4.39
CA SER A 84 16.25 -12.98 -5.54
C SER A 84 17.28 -11.85 -5.53
N PHE A 85 16.85 -10.65 -5.18
CA PHE A 85 17.69 -9.47 -5.05
C PHE A 85 18.74 -9.64 -3.95
N SER A 86 18.34 -10.14 -2.78
CA SER A 86 19.25 -10.43 -1.67
C SER A 86 20.37 -11.41 -2.07
N HIS A 87 20.02 -12.50 -2.76
CA HIS A 87 21.01 -13.47 -3.24
C HIS A 87 21.98 -12.87 -4.27
N GLN A 88 21.49 -12.00 -5.17
CA GLN A 88 22.35 -11.32 -6.13
C GLN A 88 23.32 -10.37 -5.42
N LEU A 89 22.84 -9.59 -4.45
CA LEU A 89 23.68 -8.70 -3.65
C LEU A 89 24.74 -9.48 -2.86
N GLU A 90 24.34 -10.58 -2.22
CA GLU A 90 25.25 -11.44 -1.47
C GLU A 90 26.40 -11.93 -2.35
N SER A 91 26.09 -12.42 -3.57
CA SER A 91 27.10 -12.89 -4.52
C SER A 91 28.07 -11.77 -4.91
N LEU A 92 27.54 -10.58 -5.26
CA LEU A 92 28.37 -9.45 -5.65
C LEU A 92 29.22 -8.93 -4.50
N ILE A 93 28.69 -8.89 -3.28
CA ILE A 93 29.47 -8.50 -2.08
C ILE A 93 30.61 -9.48 -1.85
N GLN A 94 30.36 -10.78 -1.97
CA GLN A 94 31.41 -11.80 -1.82
C GLN A 94 32.49 -11.64 -2.90
N ASP A 95 32.11 -11.45 -4.16
CA ASP A 95 33.05 -11.24 -5.26
C ASP A 95 33.89 -9.98 -5.05
N PHE A 96 33.29 -8.87 -4.64
CA PHE A 96 33.97 -7.63 -4.30
C PHE A 96 35.00 -7.82 -3.16
N LEU A 97 34.58 -8.51 -2.08
CA LEU A 97 35.46 -8.76 -0.93
C LEU A 97 36.69 -9.62 -1.32
N ILE A 98 36.46 -10.62 -2.18
CA ILE A 98 37.56 -11.46 -2.71
C ILE A 98 38.52 -10.63 -3.58
N GLU A 99 37.97 -9.83 -4.50
CA GLU A 99 38.77 -8.98 -5.41
C GLU A 99 39.61 -7.96 -4.65
N GLN A 100 39.01 -7.32 -3.64
CA GLN A 100 39.68 -6.32 -2.82
C GLN A 100 40.57 -6.93 -1.71
N GLN A 101 40.56 -8.27 -1.54
CA GLN A 101 41.25 -8.98 -0.46
C GLN A 101 40.83 -8.49 0.94
N LEU A 102 39.54 -8.16 1.11
CA LEU A 102 38.95 -7.69 2.36
C LEU A 102 38.06 -8.75 2.97
N GLN A 103 37.90 -8.65 4.29
CA GLN A 103 36.80 -9.32 5.00
C GLN A 103 35.66 -8.33 5.22
N PHE A 104 34.44 -8.81 5.46
CA PHE A 104 33.28 -7.94 5.68
C PHE A 104 33.52 -6.94 6.83
N ASN A 105 34.18 -7.37 7.89
CA ASN A 105 34.52 -6.51 9.04
C ASN A 105 35.50 -5.38 8.68
N ASP A 106 36.31 -5.54 7.62
CA ASP A 106 37.27 -4.52 7.16
C ASP A 106 36.59 -3.36 6.42
N LEU A 107 35.29 -3.52 6.08
CA LEU A 107 34.47 -2.46 5.53
C LEU A 107 34.09 -1.41 6.57
N ARG A 108 34.10 -1.74 7.85
CA ARG A 108 33.73 -0.84 8.94
C ARG A 108 34.69 0.33 9.02
N ASP A 109 34.15 1.55 9.02
CA ASP A 109 34.89 2.82 8.97
C ASP A 109 35.75 3.01 7.70
N ASN A 110 35.65 2.12 6.73
CA ASN A 110 36.34 2.21 5.45
C ASN A 110 35.43 2.88 4.39
N THR A 111 35.35 4.22 4.45
CA THR A 111 34.48 5.01 3.58
C THR A 111 34.75 4.77 2.09
N GLN A 112 36.03 4.56 1.70
CA GLN A 112 36.38 4.33 0.30
C GLN A 112 35.83 2.96 -0.18
N ALA A 113 36.16 1.90 0.54
CA ALA A 113 35.69 0.55 0.17
C ALA A 113 34.15 0.45 0.17
N LEU A 114 33.47 1.10 1.12
CA LEU A 114 32.01 1.14 1.15
C LEU A 114 31.41 1.93 -0.02
N THR A 115 32.06 3.00 -0.44
CA THR A 115 31.62 3.78 -1.60
C THR A 115 31.82 3.00 -2.89
N ASP A 116 32.96 2.32 -3.03
CA ASP A 116 33.27 1.49 -4.20
C ASP A 116 32.30 0.29 -4.29
N LEU A 117 32.03 -0.37 -3.16
CA LEU A 117 31.02 -1.42 -3.06
C LEU A 117 29.64 -0.91 -3.46
N GLN A 118 29.21 0.24 -2.95
CA GLN A 118 27.93 0.82 -3.34
C GLN A 118 27.84 1.11 -4.84
N GLN A 119 28.92 1.54 -5.44
CA GLN A 119 28.97 1.82 -6.89
C GLN A 119 28.82 0.51 -7.68
N GLU A 120 29.43 -0.56 -7.24
CA GLU A 120 29.33 -1.87 -7.90
C GLU A 120 27.93 -2.48 -7.75
N LEU A 121 27.33 -2.36 -6.58
CA LEU A 121 25.98 -2.86 -6.33
C LEU A 121 24.87 -2.02 -6.99
N TYR A 122 25.17 -0.78 -7.39
CA TYR A 122 24.18 0.16 -7.88
C TYR A 122 23.37 -0.37 -9.07
N ASP A 123 24.04 -0.98 -10.07
CA ASP A 123 23.37 -1.48 -11.27
C ASP A 123 22.34 -2.56 -10.92
N THR A 124 22.65 -3.43 -9.96
CA THR A 124 21.73 -4.45 -9.47
C THR A 124 20.53 -3.84 -8.74
N VAL A 125 20.75 -2.82 -7.90
CA VAL A 125 19.69 -2.07 -7.22
C VAL A 125 18.79 -1.40 -8.26
N TYR A 126 19.37 -0.76 -9.26
CA TYR A 126 18.64 -0.06 -10.32
C TYR A 126 17.81 -1.02 -11.17
N LEU A 127 18.37 -2.16 -11.56
CA LEU A 127 17.65 -3.19 -12.32
C LEU A 127 16.51 -3.80 -11.51
N ASN A 128 16.75 -4.09 -10.24
CA ASN A 128 15.70 -4.59 -9.36
C ASN A 128 14.53 -3.58 -9.25
N MET A 129 14.84 -2.30 -9.12
CA MET A 129 13.85 -1.23 -9.12
C MET A 129 12.99 -1.19 -10.37
N GLN A 130 13.52 -1.59 -11.53
CA GLN A 130 12.77 -1.59 -12.80
C GLN A 130 11.85 -2.80 -12.96
N VAL A 131 12.16 -3.91 -12.33
CA VAL A 131 11.44 -5.19 -12.49
C VAL A 131 10.44 -5.44 -11.37
N ALA A 132 10.77 -5.01 -10.13
CA ALA A 132 9.92 -5.24 -8.98
C ALA A 132 8.67 -4.34 -9.01
N PRO A 133 7.48 -4.84 -8.68
CA PRO A 133 6.26 -4.04 -8.55
C PRO A 133 6.29 -3.19 -7.27
N ALA A 134 7.34 -2.40 -7.08
CA ALA A 134 7.61 -1.63 -5.87
C ALA A 134 7.78 -0.14 -6.17
N SER A 135 7.45 0.70 -5.20
CA SER A 135 7.67 2.15 -5.28
C SER A 135 9.10 2.56 -4.97
N GLY A 136 9.90 1.66 -4.42
CA GLY A 136 11.29 1.87 -4.04
C GLY A 136 11.98 0.55 -3.76
N THR A 137 13.30 0.57 -3.79
CA THR A 137 14.14 -0.57 -3.40
C THR A 137 15.28 -0.09 -2.52
N PHE A 138 15.69 -0.94 -1.59
CA PHE A 138 16.81 -0.63 -0.72
C PHE A 138 17.54 -1.90 -0.28
N TYR A 139 18.78 -1.72 0.12
CA TYR A 139 19.51 -2.68 0.93
C TYR A 139 20.25 -1.96 2.05
N ILE A 140 20.53 -2.67 3.12
CA ILE A 140 21.25 -2.16 4.28
C ILE A 140 22.28 -3.23 4.69
N LEU A 141 23.51 -2.80 4.89
CA LEU A 141 24.60 -3.64 5.37
C LEU A 141 24.88 -3.36 6.85
N ASN A 142 25.13 -4.39 7.62
CA ASN A 142 25.52 -4.27 9.03
C ASN A 142 26.96 -3.71 9.16
N THR A 143 27.20 -2.56 8.57
CA THR A 143 28.47 -1.84 8.63
C THR A 143 28.21 -0.33 8.49
N THR A 144 29.17 0.51 8.93
CA THR A 144 29.04 1.95 8.94
C THR A 144 30.34 2.63 8.58
N VAL A 145 30.24 3.88 8.09
CA VAL A 145 31.41 4.76 7.87
C VAL A 145 31.84 5.48 9.14
N ASN A 146 31.04 5.41 10.22
CA ASN A 146 31.35 6.08 11.49
C ASN A 146 30.85 5.26 12.70
N SER A 147 31.60 4.26 13.07
CA SER A 147 31.30 3.38 14.21
C SER A 147 31.40 4.08 15.57
N THR A 148 31.96 5.27 15.65
CA THR A 148 32.11 6.05 16.87
C THR A 148 30.95 7.01 17.15
N SER A 149 29.93 7.05 16.25
CA SER A 149 28.75 7.87 16.44
C SER A 149 27.92 7.40 17.62
N GLU A 150 27.33 8.35 18.38
CA GLU A 150 26.39 8.04 19.47
C GLU A 150 25.10 7.36 18.94
N THR A 151 24.73 7.69 17.71
CA THR A 151 23.64 7.04 16.98
C THR A 151 24.23 6.20 15.87
N PRO A 152 24.26 4.87 16.01
CA PRO A 152 24.78 4.01 14.95
C PRO A 152 23.91 4.20 13.69
N LEU A 153 24.57 4.30 12.55
CA LEU A 153 23.96 4.32 11.21
C LEU A 153 24.50 3.15 10.43
N PHE A 154 23.79 2.75 9.38
CA PHE A 154 24.15 1.61 8.55
C PHE A 154 24.31 1.99 7.10
N ASN A 155 25.34 1.44 6.47
CA ASN A 155 25.61 1.65 5.06
C ASN A 155 24.57 0.95 4.19
N GLY A 156 24.22 1.56 3.05
CA GLY A 156 23.26 0.98 2.10
C GLY A 156 22.78 1.99 1.07
N ILE A 157 21.94 1.53 0.17
CA ILE A 157 21.30 2.38 -0.84
C ILE A 157 19.78 2.30 -0.62
N TYR A 158 19.10 3.45 -0.76
CA TYR A 158 17.65 3.53 -0.89
C TYR A 158 17.30 4.41 -2.08
N LEU A 159 16.72 3.79 -3.11
CA LEU A 159 16.17 4.44 -4.29
C LEU A 159 14.65 4.39 -4.27
N LYS A 160 14.02 5.48 -4.72
CA LYS A 160 12.57 5.56 -4.85
C LYS A 160 12.17 6.33 -6.11
N TYR A 161 11.04 5.96 -6.72
CA TYR A 161 10.45 6.75 -7.79
C TYR A 161 10.01 8.13 -7.30
N VAL A 162 10.35 9.18 -8.06
CA VAL A 162 9.97 10.56 -7.71
C VAL A 162 8.50 10.83 -8.00
N ASN A 163 7.94 10.17 -9.00
CA ASN A 163 6.57 10.41 -9.44
C ASN A 163 5.88 9.11 -9.88
N LEU A 164 5.12 8.50 -8.97
CA LEU A 164 4.35 7.27 -9.24
C LEU A 164 3.09 7.52 -10.10
N SER A 165 2.67 8.79 -10.26
CA SER A 165 1.45 9.14 -10.97
C SER A 165 1.65 9.47 -12.46
N SER A 166 2.89 9.47 -12.97
CA SER A 166 3.13 9.73 -14.37
C SER A 166 2.97 8.44 -15.17
N GLU A 167 1.97 8.39 -16.05
CA GLU A 167 1.78 7.31 -17.03
C GLU A 167 2.93 7.19 -18.05
N ASN A 168 3.87 8.13 -18.06
CA ASN A 168 5.05 8.13 -18.90
C ASN A 168 6.21 7.38 -18.24
N THR A 169 6.28 6.09 -18.46
CA THR A 169 7.38 5.21 -18.04
C THR A 169 8.77 5.60 -18.60
N VAL A 170 8.84 6.50 -19.59
CA VAL A 170 10.09 6.90 -20.27
C VAL A 170 10.91 7.93 -19.47
N ASN A 171 10.32 8.59 -18.46
CA ASN A 171 10.97 9.61 -17.62
C ASN A 171 10.83 9.33 -16.12
N ASN A 172 10.81 8.07 -15.72
CA ASN A 172 10.84 7.73 -14.30
C ASN A 172 12.20 8.11 -13.72
N SER A 173 12.27 9.31 -13.16
CA SER A 173 13.43 9.73 -12.40
C SER A 173 13.41 9.11 -11.02
N PHE A 174 14.54 8.54 -10.64
CA PHE A 174 14.74 8.02 -9.29
C PHE A 174 15.34 9.09 -8.40
N ALA A 175 14.94 9.09 -7.14
CA ALA A 175 15.60 9.88 -6.10
C ALA A 175 16.39 8.96 -5.18
N LEU A 176 17.60 9.40 -4.83
CA LEU A 176 18.42 8.79 -3.81
C LEU A 176 18.00 9.34 -2.44
N TYR A 177 17.51 8.47 -1.58
CA TYR A 177 17.16 8.80 -0.21
C TYR A 177 18.27 8.49 0.77
N ARG A 178 19.01 7.39 0.50
CA ARG A 178 20.17 6.94 1.28
C ARG A 178 21.23 6.42 0.33
N GLY A 179 22.48 6.60 0.68
CA GLY A 179 23.63 6.17 -0.10
C GLY A 179 24.69 7.24 -0.25
N SER A 180 25.86 6.87 -0.72
CA SER A 180 27.00 7.78 -0.85
C SER A 180 26.71 8.89 -1.87
N TYR A 181 27.23 10.07 -1.59
CA TYR A 181 27.12 11.21 -2.50
C TYR A 181 27.74 10.90 -3.87
N SER A 182 28.87 10.20 -3.89
CA SER A 182 29.57 9.81 -5.12
C SER A 182 28.72 8.89 -5.99
N THR A 183 28.09 7.85 -5.41
CA THR A 183 27.18 6.96 -6.13
C THR A 183 26.02 7.73 -6.75
N GLY A 184 25.40 8.65 -6.00
CA GLY A 184 24.34 9.50 -6.54
C GLY A 184 24.81 10.38 -7.70
N LYS A 185 25.97 10.98 -7.59
CA LYS A 185 26.56 11.85 -8.62
C LYS A 185 26.97 11.09 -9.87
N ASN A 186 27.67 9.96 -9.72
CA ASN A 186 28.16 9.16 -10.84
C ASN A 186 27.01 8.63 -11.70
N ASN A 187 25.86 8.36 -11.06
CA ASN A 187 24.67 7.82 -11.71
C ASN A 187 23.60 8.88 -12.04
N ASN A 188 23.94 10.18 -11.92
CA ASN A 188 23.05 11.31 -12.22
C ASN A 188 21.70 11.25 -11.48
N LEU A 189 21.70 10.77 -10.24
CA LEU A 189 20.48 10.66 -9.44
C LEU A 189 20.09 12.01 -8.84
N THR A 190 18.79 12.20 -8.68
CA THR A 190 18.24 13.30 -7.89
C THR A 190 18.36 12.96 -6.41
N PHE A 191 18.90 13.86 -5.60
CA PHE A 191 18.93 13.66 -4.14
C PHE A 191 17.62 14.13 -3.53
N HIS A 192 17.01 13.28 -2.70
CA HIS A 192 15.83 13.66 -1.94
C HIS A 192 16.18 14.73 -0.89
N SER A 193 15.22 15.59 -0.54
CA SER A 193 15.42 16.64 0.47
C SER A 193 15.83 16.13 1.86
N GLY A 194 15.44 14.91 2.20
CA GLY A 194 15.85 14.19 3.41
C GLY A 194 16.99 13.20 3.19
N TRP A 195 17.80 13.39 2.12
CA TRP A 195 18.92 12.50 1.85
C TRP A 195 19.91 12.47 3.01
N ASN A 196 20.44 11.27 3.27
CA ASN A 196 21.57 11.03 4.17
C ASN A 196 22.49 9.97 3.54
N ASN A 197 23.74 9.96 3.96
CA ASN A 197 24.73 8.99 3.48
C ASN A 197 24.42 7.56 3.96
N GLU A 198 23.81 7.40 5.11
CA GLU A 198 23.52 6.13 5.75
C GLU A 198 22.07 6.04 6.26
N ASN A 199 21.64 4.84 6.58
CA ASN A 199 20.32 4.54 7.12
C ASN A 199 20.31 4.61 8.66
N HIS A 200 19.15 4.93 9.24
CA HIS A 200 18.94 4.88 10.68
C HIS A 200 18.80 3.43 11.19
N THR A 201 19.09 3.25 12.48
CA THR A 201 19.12 1.97 13.17
C THR A 201 17.77 1.32 13.44
N ASP A 202 16.69 2.09 13.48
CA ASP A 202 15.34 1.61 13.84
C ASP A 202 14.92 0.34 13.06
N PHE A 203 15.58 0.10 11.94
CA PHE A 203 15.33 -1.02 11.08
C PHE A 203 15.96 -2.34 11.60
N PHE A 204 17.16 -2.28 12.14
CA PHE A 204 17.88 -3.48 12.60
C PHE A 204 17.42 -3.94 13.98
N ASP A 205 16.93 -3.05 14.82
CA ASP A 205 16.47 -3.40 16.17
C ASP A 205 15.32 -4.43 16.10
N ASP A 206 14.44 -4.30 15.11
CA ASP A 206 13.34 -5.24 14.89
C ASP A 206 13.80 -6.55 14.22
N CYS A 207 14.93 -6.54 13.51
CA CYS A 207 15.46 -7.69 12.77
C CYS A 207 16.60 -8.41 13.48
N GLU A 208 17.17 -7.88 14.56
CA GLU A 208 18.37 -8.43 15.23
C GLU A 208 18.14 -9.87 15.70
N SER A 209 16.95 -10.19 16.21
CA SER A 209 16.59 -11.54 16.63
C SER A 209 16.57 -12.54 15.46
N VAL A 210 16.17 -12.10 14.28
CA VAL A 210 16.06 -12.93 13.07
C VAL A 210 17.45 -13.18 12.49
N PHE A 211 18.31 -12.18 12.44
CA PHE A 211 19.69 -12.31 11.96
C PHE A 211 20.58 -13.15 12.90
N SER A 212 20.29 -13.13 14.22
CA SER A 212 21.04 -13.94 15.19
C SER A 212 20.83 -15.46 15.01
N GLU A 213 19.74 -15.87 14.37
CA GLU A 213 19.45 -17.27 14.03
C GLU A 213 20.10 -17.75 12.72
N GLY A 214 20.89 -16.92 12.06
CA GLY A 214 21.57 -17.24 10.80
C GLY A 214 20.66 -17.15 9.58
N VAL A 215 19.54 -16.47 9.70
CA VAL A 215 18.64 -16.13 8.58
C VAL A 215 19.21 -14.91 7.86
N HIS A 216 19.39 -15.01 6.54
CA HIS A 216 19.98 -13.93 5.74
C HIS A 216 18.95 -12.88 5.28
N TYR A 217 17.67 -13.14 5.47
CA TYR A 217 16.58 -12.20 5.14
C TYR A 217 15.42 -12.39 6.13
N ALA A 218 14.69 -11.32 6.36
CA ALA A 218 13.47 -11.33 7.14
C ALA A 218 12.34 -10.72 6.34
N LEU A 219 11.18 -11.37 6.37
CA LEU A 219 9.92 -10.82 5.85
C LEU A 219 9.02 -10.55 7.04
N SER A 220 8.52 -9.33 7.17
CA SER A 220 7.50 -9.06 8.17
C SER A 220 6.20 -9.75 7.77
N THR A 221 5.50 -10.32 8.74
CA THR A 221 4.16 -10.86 8.51
C THR A 221 3.11 -9.78 8.66
N VAL A 222 1.97 -9.93 8.00
CA VAL A 222 0.85 -8.98 8.09
C VAL A 222 0.36 -8.79 9.53
N SER A 223 0.58 -9.78 10.41
CA SER A 223 0.25 -9.72 11.83
C SER A 223 1.13 -8.75 12.64
N GLU A 224 2.26 -8.33 12.09
CA GLU A 224 3.20 -7.40 12.73
C GLU A 224 2.99 -5.95 12.28
N ILE A 225 2.04 -5.70 11.37
CA ILE A 225 1.67 -4.34 10.98
C ILE A 225 1.00 -3.67 12.18
N PRO A 226 1.56 -2.55 12.67
CA PRO A 226 0.95 -1.82 13.79
C PRO A 226 -0.46 -1.35 13.43
N ASP A 227 -1.38 -1.35 14.39
CA ASP A 227 -2.78 -0.92 14.24
C ASP A 227 -2.95 0.52 13.71
N THR A 228 -1.89 1.30 13.68
CA THR A 228 -1.88 2.67 13.18
C THR A 228 -0.92 2.81 12.01
N TRP A 229 -1.41 3.35 10.89
CA TRP A 229 -0.61 3.66 9.69
C TRP A 229 0.58 4.59 9.96
N GLU A 230 0.53 5.38 11.02
CA GLU A 230 1.62 6.26 11.45
C GLU A 230 2.86 5.47 11.90
N ASN A 231 2.67 4.23 12.35
CA ASN A 231 3.72 3.33 12.79
C ASN A 231 4.05 2.23 11.77
N ALA A 232 3.28 2.11 10.68
CA ALA A 232 3.59 1.20 9.58
C ALA A 232 4.83 1.70 8.84
N ARG A 233 6.01 1.34 9.33
CA ARG A 233 7.26 1.89 8.81
C ARG A 233 7.69 1.21 7.52
N TYR A 234 7.52 -0.12 7.41
CA TYR A 234 7.93 -0.87 6.21
C TYR A 234 7.23 -2.24 6.14
N ILE A 235 6.86 -2.64 4.94
CA ILE A 235 6.57 -4.04 4.58
C ILE A 235 7.85 -4.55 3.90
N TYR A 236 8.42 -5.61 4.45
CA TYR A 236 9.64 -6.24 3.93
C TYR A 236 9.30 -7.49 3.16
#